data_dcc66710d275658c854db2cb3ba9fa60
#
_entry.id   dcc66710d275658c854db2cb3ba9fa60
#
_cell.length_a   1.000
_cell.length_b   1.000
_cell.length_c   1.000
_cell.angle_alpha   90.00
_cell.angle_beta   90.00
_cell.angle_gamma   90.00
#
_symmetry.space_group_name_H-M   'P 1'
#
loop_
_entity.id
_entity.type
_entity.pdbx_description
1 polymer ?
#
loop_
_entity_poly.entity_id
_entity_poly.type
_entity_poly.pdbx_seq_one_letter_code
_entity_poly.pdbx_strand_id
1 'polypeptide(L)'
;PQAKASAPYRFVILTLDSHAAGPAARISPRLTRDFPGIEVSVHAAAEWAENPTALDAAKKALSQANIVMTNLLFLEEHINAILPDLTAARQNADAFVAVIADPQIVRLTKMGDLDMSKPASGVMSLLKKLRGSKAPSGASGQKQMTMLRRLPKILKFIPGSAQDLRAWFLTMQYWLGGSDDNIEEMVRFLIGRYANRSDWQMG
;
A
#
# COMPACT_ATOMS: atom_id res chain seq x y z
N PRO A 1 -17.93 -18.14 28.42
CA PRO A 1 -17.98 -18.22 26.97
C PRO A 1 -16.69 -17.57 26.42
N GLN A 2 -15.74 -18.39 25.99
CA GLN A 2 -14.55 -17.88 25.27
C GLN A 2 -15.05 -17.27 23.97
N ALA A 3 -14.82 -15.98 23.77
CA ALA A 3 -15.02 -15.34 22.49
C ALA A 3 -14.22 -16.13 21.44
N LYS A 4 -14.89 -16.62 20.41
CA LYS A 4 -14.26 -17.30 19.28
C LYS A 4 -13.20 -16.32 18.74
N ALA A 5 -11.92 -16.66 18.88
CA ALA A 5 -10.87 -15.83 18.34
C ALA A 5 -11.15 -15.65 16.84
N SER A 6 -11.42 -14.43 16.42
CA SER A 6 -11.61 -14.13 15.01
C SER A 6 -10.29 -14.42 14.27
N ALA A 7 -10.40 -14.88 13.03
CA ALA A 7 -9.20 -15.15 12.21
C ALA A 7 -8.26 -13.92 12.19
N PRO A 8 -6.93 -14.12 12.20
CA PRO A 8 -5.98 -13.02 12.19
C PRO A 8 -6.20 -12.16 10.94
N TYR A 9 -6.09 -10.84 11.12
CA TYR A 9 -6.15 -9.86 10.03
C TYR A 9 -4.73 -9.51 9.60
N ARG A 10 -4.36 -9.84 8.36
CA ARG A 10 -2.99 -9.78 7.89
C ARG A 10 -2.74 -8.56 7.01
N PHE A 11 -1.86 -7.69 7.50
CA PHE A 11 -1.31 -6.57 6.77
C PHE A 11 0.09 -6.95 6.28
N VAL A 12 0.25 -7.11 4.97
CA VAL A 12 1.49 -7.56 4.34
C VAL A 12 2.17 -6.40 3.64
N ILE A 13 3.42 -6.11 4.03
CA ILE A 13 4.29 -5.15 3.36
C ILE A 13 5.31 -5.94 2.54
N LEU A 14 5.31 -5.73 1.22
CA LEU A 14 6.29 -6.29 0.30
C LEU A 14 7.14 -5.17 -0.29
N THR A 15 8.44 -5.22 -0.08
CA THR A 15 9.37 -4.15 -0.47
C THR A 15 10.69 -4.71 -0.98
N LEU A 16 11.59 -3.86 -1.47
CA LEU A 16 12.91 -4.29 -1.94
C LEU A 16 13.79 -4.77 -0.79
N ASP A 17 13.84 -4.03 0.30
CA ASP A 17 14.76 -4.26 1.42
C ASP A 17 14.02 -4.44 2.75
N SER A 18 14.76 -4.85 3.80
CA SER A 18 14.20 -5.14 5.11
C SER A 18 14.10 -3.91 6.04
N HIS A 19 14.32 -2.69 5.59
CA HIS A 19 14.34 -1.49 6.45
C HIS A 19 13.03 -1.30 7.25
N ALA A 20 11.90 -1.65 6.66
CA ALA A 20 10.61 -1.56 7.34
C ALA A 20 10.35 -2.65 8.39
N ALA A 21 11.16 -3.72 8.43
CA ALA A 21 10.96 -4.82 9.38
C ALA A 21 11.15 -4.38 10.84
N GLY A 22 12.17 -3.56 11.12
CA GLY A 22 12.39 -3.00 12.44
C GLY A 22 11.24 -2.12 12.92
N PRO A 23 10.85 -1.08 12.19
CA PRO A 23 9.66 -0.28 12.46
C PRO A 23 8.40 -1.14 12.67
N ALA A 24 8.11 -2.06 11.76
CA ALA A 24 6.93 -2.93 11.86
C ALA A 24 6.91 -3.75 13.16
N ALA A 25 8.06 -4.30 13.57
CA ALA A 25 8.17 -5.04 14.82
C ALA A 25 7.92 -4.13 16.05
N ARG A 26 8.44 -2.91 16.05
CA ARG A 26 8.28 -1.97 17.18
C ARG A 26 6.86 -1.43 17.33
N ILE A 27 6.13 -1.24 16.22
CA ILE A 27 4.75 -0.76 16.27
C ILE A 27 3.72 -1.88 16.53
N SER A 28 4.09 -3.14 16.28
CA SER A 28 3.18 -4.28 16.37
C SER A 28 2.44 -4.39 17.72
N PRO A 29 3.08 -4.20 18.90
CA PRO A 29 2.37 -4.25 20.19
C PRO A 29 1.29 -3.17 20.32
N ARG A 30 1.54 -1.97 19.80
CA ARG A 30 0.55 -0.87 19.83
C ARG A 30 -0.63 -1.17 18.91
N LEU A 31 -0.33 -1.66 17.71
CA LEU A 31 -1.37 -2.04 16.76
C LEU A 31 -2.23 -3.19 17.28
N THR A 32 -1.61 -4.23 17.87
CA THR A 32 -2.36 -5.39 18.42
C THR A 32 -3.26 -4.99 19.59
N ARG A 33 -2.87 -4.02 20.40
CA ARG A 33 -3.71 -3.48 21.48
C ARG A 33 -4.97 -2.81 20.95
N ASP A 34 -4.82 -2.00 19.88
CA ASP A 34 -5.91 -1.18 19.34
C ASP A 34 -6.73 -1.94 18.27
N PHE A 35 -6.10 -2.92 17.61
CA PHE A 35 -6.71 -3.80 16.61
C PHE A 35 -6.44 -5.26 16.95
N PRO A 36 -7.22 -5.86 17.88
CA PRO A 36 -6.99 -7.24 18.28
C PRO A 36 -7.00 -8.22 17.11
N GLY A 37 -5.97 -9.06 17.02
CA GLY A 37 -5.81 -10.04 15.95
C GLY A 37 -5.14 -9.52 14.67
N ILE A 38 -4.63 -8.28 14.67
CA ILE A 38 -3.79 -7.81 13.55
C ILE A 38 -2.41 -8.49 13.56
N GLU A 39 -1.95 -8.86 12.39
CA GLU A 39 -0.60 -9.33 12.12
C GLU A 39 0.00 -8.47 11.01
N VAL A 40 1.13 -7.80 11.29
CA VAL A 40 1.89 -7.02 10.29
C VAL A 40 3.15 -7.78 9.95
N SER A 41 3.37 -8.07 8.67
CA SER A 41 4.58 -8.73 8.18
C SER A 41 5.25 -7.92 7.08
N VAL A 42 6.59 -8.00 7.04
CA VAL A 42 7.43 -7.36 6.03
C VAL A 42 8.23 -8.43 5.30
N HIS A 43 8.22 -8.39 3.98
CA HIS A 43 8.95 -9.30 3.11
C HIS A 43 9.83 -8.50 2.16
N ALA A 44 11.13 -8.83 2.12
CA ALA A 44 12.13 -8.11 1.35
C ALA A 44 12.55 -8.90 0.11
N ALA A 45 12.34 -8.34 -1.08
CA ALA A 45 12.68 -9.01 -2.34
C ALA A 45 14.20 -9.20 -2.52
N ALA A 46 15.03 -8.34 -1.93
CA ALA A 46 16.48 -8.48 -1.99
C ALA A 46 17.01 -9.78 -1.34
N GLU A 47 16.21 -10.42 -0.49
CA GLU A 47 16.61 -11.68 0.17
C GLU A 47 16.37 -12.91 -0.73
N TRP A 48 15.56 -12.81 -1.79
CA TRP A 48 15.06 -14.00 -2.53
C TRP A 48 16.14 -14.74 -3.32
N ALA A 49 17.14 -14.03 -3.82
CA ALA A 49 18.22 -14.64 -4.59
C ALA A 49 19.06 -15.63 -3.73
N GLU A 50 19.28 -15.28 -2.46
CA GLU A 50 20.10 -16.06 -1.54
C GLU A 50 19.27 -16.97 -0.63
N ASN A 51 17.97 -16.68 -0.47
CA ASN A 51 17.07 -17.39 0.42
C ASN A 51 15.72 -17.71 -0.26
N PRO A 52 15.63 -18.86 -0.95
CA PRO A 52 14.36 -19.26 -1.59
C PRO A 52 13.19 -19.37 -0.61
N THR A 53 13.44 -19.70 0.67
CA THR A 53 12.37 -19.79 1.68
C THR A 53 11.78 -18.42 2.01
N ALA A 54 12.52 -17.32 1.82
CA ALA A 54 12.00 -15.97 1.97
C ALA A 54 10.97 -15.64 0.87
N LEU A 55 11.19 -16.08 -0.37
CA LEU A 55 10.21 -15.96 -1.45
C LEU A 55 8.94 -16.77 -1.15
N ASP A 56 9.09 -18.02 -0.72
CA ASP A 56 7.95 -18.87 -0.36
C ASP A 56 7.14 -18.28 0.80
N ALA A 57 7.82 -17.71 1.79
CA ALA A 57 7.18 -17.00 2.90
C ALA A 57 6.38 -15.77 2.40
N ALA A 58 6.93 -14.99 1.47
CA ALA A 58 6.25 -13.85 0.86
C ALA A 58 4.99 -14.30 0.09
N LYS A 59 5.08 -15.34 -0.72
CA LYS A 59 3.95 -15.92 -1.45
C LYS A 59 2.86 -16.41 -0.51
N LYS A 60 3.25 -17.12 0.55
CA LYS A 60 2.31 -17.59 1.57
C LYS A 60 1.63 -16.42 2.28
N ALA A 61 2.37 -15.39 2.67
CA ALA A 61 1.80 -14.20 3.29
C ALA A 61 0.79 -13.52 2.37
N LEU A 62 1.13 -13.32 1.09
CA LEU A 62 0.25 -12.73 0.09
C LEU A 62 -1.04 -13.52 -0.10
N SER A 63 -0.98 -14.86 -0.10
CA SER A 63 -2.18 -15.71 -0.26
C SER A 63 -3.19 -15.59 0.88
N GLN A 64 -2.78 -15.02 2.01
CA GLN A 64 -3.57 -14.86 3.23
C GLN A 64 -3.77 -13.39 3.61
N ALA A 65 -3.29 -12.46 2.79
CA ALA A 65 -3.31 -11.03 3.10
C ALA A 65 -4.71 -10.44 3.03
N ASN A 66 -5.05 -9.61 4.01
CA ASN A 66 -6.25 -8.77 3.98
C ASN A 66 -5.94 -7.38 3.42
N ILE A 67 -4.77 -6.81 3.74
CA ILE A 67 -4.26 -5.61 3.07
C ILE A 67 -2.84 -5.90 2.59
N VAL A 68 -2.55 -5.51 1.35
CA VAL A 68 -1.21 -5.58 0.76
C VAL A 68 -0.72 -4.17 0.47
N MET A 69 0.47 -3.84 0.97
CA MET A 69 1.21 -2.66 0.58
C MET A 69 2.52 -3.10 -0.08
N THR A 70 2.73 -2.74 -1.34
CA THR A 70 3.96 -3.08 -2.06
C THR A 70 4.66 -1.86 -2.63
N ASN A 71 5.99 -1.86 -2.62
CA ASN A 71 6.80 -0.76 -3.12
C ASN A 71 8.20 -1.21 -3.51
N LEU A 72 8.94 -0.32 -4.19
CA LEU A 72 10.35 -0.47 -4.58
C LEU A 72 10.65 -1.73 -5.41
N LEU A 73 9.66 -2.33 -6.05
CA LEU A 73 9.83 -3.46 -6.96
C LEU A 73 10.02 -2.93 -8.39
N PHE A 74 11.27 -2.90 -8.87
CA PHE A 74 11.65 -2.42 -10.20
C PHE A 74 12.44 -3.45 -10.99
N LEU A 75 13.07 -4.43 -10.33
CA LEU A 75 13.88 -5.43 -11.01
C LEU A 75 12.99 -6.51 -11.60
N GLU A 76 13.20 -6.82 -12.87
CA GLU A 76 12.40 -7.79 -13.63
C GLU A 76 12.38 -9.17 -12.96
N GLU A 77 13.52 -9.60 -12.41
CA GLU A 77 13.63 -10.87 -11.69
C GLU A 77 12.70 -10.93 -10.47
N HIS A 78 12.64 -9.85 -9.69
CA HIS A 78 11.73 -9.78 -8.52
C HIS A 78 10.27 -9.76 -8.97
N ILE A 79 9.97 -8.97 -10.00
CA ILE A 79 8.62 -8.85 -10.54
C ILE A 79 8.14 -10.21 -11.06
N ASN A 80 8.93 -10.88 -11.89
CA ASN A 80 8.58 -12.18 -12.47
C ASN A 80 8.36 -13.26 -11.41
N ALA A 81 9.14 -13.21 -10.31
CA ALA A 81 9.03 -14.18 -9.21
C ALA A 81 7.73 -14.07 -8.41
N ILE A 82 7.10 -12.87 -8.35
CA ILE A 82 5.99 -12.59 -7.41
C ILE A 82 4.72 -12.05 -8.08
N LEU A 83 4.76 -11.62 -9.34
CA LEU A 83 3.62 -10.98 -10.00
C LEU A 83 2.34 -11.84 -10.04
N PRO A 84 2.41 -13.17 -10.26
CA PRO A 84 1.22 -14.02 -10.18
C PRO A 84 0.57 -13.99 -8.79
N ASP A 85 1.38 -14.03 -7.73
CA ASP A 85 0.92 -14.02 -6.33
C ASP A 85 0.34 -12.65 -5.94
N LEU A 86 0.95 -11.54 -6.39
CA LEU A 86 0.40 -10.19 -6.23
C LEU A 86 -0.94 -10.04 -6.94
N THR A 87 -1.04 -10.58 -8.15
CA THR A 87 -2.28 -10.55 -8.93
C THR A 87 -3.40 -11.33 -8.25
N ALA A 88 -3.09 -12.49 -7.68
CA ALA A 88 -4.04 -13.30 -6.92
C ALA A 88 -4.44 -12.60 -5.61
N ALA A 89 -3.48 -12.07 -4.84
CA ALA A 89 -3.73 -11.35 -3.59
C ALA A 89 -4.65 -10.15 -3.80
N ARG A 90 -4.44 -9.39 -4.89
CA ARG A 90 -5.30 -8.25 -5.27
C ARG A 90 -6.78 -8.60 -5.39
N GLN A 91 -7.12 -9.82 -5.79
CA GLN A 91 -8.52 -10.23 -5.95
C GLN A 91 -9.23 -10.44 -4.61
N ASN A 92 -8.49 -10.86 -3.59
CA ASN A 92 -9.02 -11.30 -2.31
C ASN A 92 -8.82 -10.28 -1.18
N ALA A 93 -7.87 -9.35 -1.32
CA ALA A 93 -7.59 -8.36 -0.30
C ALA A 93 -8.66 -7.25 -0.24
N ASP A 94 -8.91 -6.72 0.96
CA ASP A 94 -9.75 -5.55 1.18
C ASP A 94 -9.15 -4.30 0.52
N ALA A 95 -7.82 -4.20 0.52
CA ALA A 95 -7.08 -3.20 -0.23
C ALA A 95 -5.72 -3.73 -0.72
N PHE A 96 -5.36 -3.36 -1.93
CA PHE A 96 -4.05 -3.59 -2.52
C PHE A 96 -3.46 -2.26 -2.96
N VAL A 97 -2.37 -1.86 -2.35
CA VAL A 97 -1.74 -0.55 -2.56
C VAL A 97 -0.33 -0.73 -3.07
N ALA A 98 -0.06 -0.30 -4.27
CA ALA A 98 1.29 -0.28 -4.85
C ALA A 98 1.75 1.15 -5.10
N VAL A 99 2.90 1.53 -4.53
CA VAL A 99 3.50 2.86 -4.67
C VAL A 99 4.98 2.73 -5.00
N ILE A 100 5.53 3.66 -5.75
CA ILE A 100 6.96 3.73 -6.05
C ILE A 100 7.50 2.36 -6.52
N ALA A 101 6.90 1.81 -7.59
CA ALA A 101 7.26 0.53 -8.16
C ALA A 101 7.13 0.58 -9.69
N ASP A 102 7.48 -0.51 -10.37
CA ASP A 102 7.25 -0.67 -11.79
C ASP A 102 5.77 -0.40 -12.15
N PRO A 103 5.49 0.24 -13.30
CA PRO A 103 4.11 0.53 -13.71
C PRO A 103 3.17 -0.67 -13.73
N GLN A 104 3.64 -1.88 -14.03
CA GLN A 104 2.80 -3.08 -14.00
C GLN A 104 2.37 -3.46 -12.57
N ILE A 105 3.24 -3.22 -11.58
CA ILE A 105 2.92 -3.42 -10.17
C ILE A 105 1.96 -2.33 -9.68
N VAL A 106 2.22 -1.06 -10.02
CA VAL A 106 1.36 0.08 -9.63
C VAL A 106 -0.07 -0.10 -10.17
N ARG A 107 -0.22 -0.65 -11.38
CA ARG A 107 -1.53 -0.96 -11.98
C ARG A 107 -2.35 -1.98 -11.19
N LEU A 108 -1.73 -2.77 -10.31
CA LEU A 108 -2.46 -3.69 -9.44
C LEU A 108 -3.17 -2.97 -8.29
N THR A 109 -2.92 -1.68 -8.07
CA THR A 109 -3.60 -0.91 -7.01
C THR A 109 -5.11 -1.01 -7.15
N LYS A 110 -5.75 -1.46 -6.05
CA LYS A 110 -7.20 -1.55 -5.88
C LYS A 110 -7.52 -1.23 -4.43
N MET A 111 -8.20 -0.13 -4.19
CA MET A 111 -8.55 0.33 -2.84
C MET A 111 -9.83 1.15 -2.91
N GLY A 112 -10.89 0.71 -2.24
CA GLY A 112 -12.21 1.31 -2.37
C GLY A 112 -12.69 1.33 -3.81
N ASP A 113 -13.05 2.52 -4.30
CA ASP A 113 -13.51 2.74 -5.68
C ASP A 113 -12.35 2.94 -6.68
N LEU A 114 -11.10 3.05 -6.18
CA LEU A 114 -9.92 3.20 -7.03
C LEU A 114 -9.46 1.84 -7.54
N ASP A 115 -9.45 1.67 -8.85
CA ASP A 115 -8.90 0.49 -9.54
C ASP A 115 -8.01 0.95 -10.70
N MET A 116 -6.68 0.87 -10.51
CA MET A 116 -5.70 1.32 -11.50
C MET A 116 -5.48 0.33 -12.65
N SER A 117 -6.08 -0.86 -12.60
CA SER A 117 -6.04 -1.82 -13.72
C SER A 117 -7.02 -1.47 -14.83
N LYS A 118 -8.04 -0.67 -14.52
CA LYS A 118 -9.05 -0.26 -15.49
C LYS A 118 -8.55 0.90 -16.35
N PRO A 119 -8.85 0.91 -17.65
CA PRO A 119 -8.54 2.07 -18.48
C PRO A 119 -9.23 3.31 -17.90
N ALA A 120 -8.52 4.40 -17.91
CA ALA A 120 -8.80 5.64 -17.17
C ALA A 120 -10.15 6.27 -17.45
N SER A 121 -11.20 5.79 -16.85
CA SER A 121 -12.44 6.52 -16.68
C SER A 121 -12.37 7.37 -15.41
N GLY A 122 -12.10 8.64 -15.53
CA GLY A 122 -12.19 9.59 -14.42
C GLY A 122 -10.85 9.91 -13.71
N VAL A 123 -10.12 8.93 -13.13
CA VAL A 123 -8.92 9.22 -12.33
C VAL A 123 -7.76 9.74 -13.19
N MET A 124 -7.47 9.12 -14.34
CA MET A 124 -6.43 9.63 -15.25
C MET A 124 -6.86 10.90 -15.97
N SER A 125 -8.15 11.07 -16.25
CA SER A 125 -8.64 12.35 -16.77
C SER A 125 -8.50 13.46 -15.73
N LEU A 126 -8.71 13.14 -14.44
CA LEU A 126 -8.50 14.05 -13.33
C LEU A 126 -7.00 14.39 -13.18
N LEU A 127 -6.14 13.37 -13.21
CA LEU A 127 -4.69 13.56 -13.18
C LEU A 127 -4.18 14.35 -14.40
N LYS A 128 -4.71 14.10 -15.59
CA LYS A 128 -4.42 14.91 -16.78
C LYS A 128 -4.88 16.37 -16.62
N LYS A 129 -6.06 16.61 -16.07
CA LYS A 129 -6.57 17.96 -15.78
C LYS A 129 -5.70 18.67 -14.73
N LEU A 130 -5.26 17.96 -13.68
CA LEU A 130 -4.39 18.51 -12.63
C LEU A 130 -2.96 18.74 -13.13
N ARG A 131 -2.48 17.97 -14.11
CA ARG A 131 -1.16 18.13 -14.72
C ARG A 131 -1.06 19.31 -15.68
N GLY A 132 -2.19 19.89 -16.10
CA GLY A 132 -2.23 20.97 -17.08
C GLY A 132 -1.91 20.51 -18.51
N SER A 133 -2.50 21.17 -19.50
CA SER A 133 -2.35 20.82 -20.92
C SER A 133 -0.98 21.20 -21.53
N LYS A 134 -0.03 21.69 -20.73
CA LYS A 134 1.36 21.94 -21.16
C LYS A 134 2.32 21.65 -20.00
N ALA A 135 3.08 20.57 -20.12
CA ALA A 135 4.28 20.41 -19.32
C ALA A 135 5.32 21.44 -19.82
N PRO A 136 5.78 22.41 -19.00
CA PRO A 136 6.94 23.18 -19.36
C PRO A 136 8.14 22.23 -19.28
N SER A 137 8.81 22.04 -20.40
CA SER A 137 10.15 21.46 -20.44
C SER A 137 11.02 22.24 -19.45
N GLY A 138 11.55 21.55 -18.41
CA GLY A 138 12.50 22.16 -17.49
C GLY A 138 12.03 22.44 -16.05
N ALA A 139 10.88 21.95 -15.60
CA ALA A 139 10.50 22.08 -14.19
C ALA A 139 11.34 21.16 -13.31
N SER A 140 12.20 21.74 -12.47
CA SER A 140 13.08 21.05 -11.54
C SER A 140 12.29 20.06 -10.65
N GLY A 141 12.91 18.92 -10.31
CA GLY A 141 12.31 17.87 -9.46
C GLY A 141 11.71 18.37 -8.13
N GLN A 142 12.19 19.52 -7.61
CA GLN A 142 11.63 20.18 -6.43
C GLN A 142 10.19 20.67 -6.63
N LYS A 143 9.83 21.17 -7.82
CA LYS A 143 8.46 21.62 -8.12
C LYS A 143 7.50 20.44 -8.25
N GLN A 144 7.96 19.32 -8.81
CA GLN A 144 7.18 18.08 -8.89
C GLN A 144 6.93 17.50 -7.49
N MET A 145 7.95 17.49 -6.64
CA MET A 145 7.82 17.00 -5.25
C MET A 145 6.87 17.88 -4.43
N THR A 146 6.92 19.20 -4.60
CA THR A 146 6.01 20.14 -3.93
C THR A 146 4.57 19.95 -4.39
N MET A 147 4.36 19.68 -5.67
CA MET A 147 3.02 19.39 -6.22
C MET A 147 2.45 18.09 -5.66
N LEU A 148 3.26 17.01 -5.61
CA LEU A 148 2.85 15.73 -5.02
C LEU A 148 2.46 15.87 -3.54
N ARG A 149 3.16 16.70 -2.77
CA ARG A 149 2.83 16.99 -1.36
C ARG A 149 1.52 17.75 -1.19
N ARG A 150 1.13 18.59 -2.15
CA ARG A 150 -0.11 19.40 -2.09
C ARG A 150 -1.33 18.66 -2.63
N LEU A 151 -1.13 17.68 -3.49
CA LEU A 151 -2.20 16.96 -4.18
C LEU A 151 -3.23 16.32 -3.22
N PRO A 152 -2.83 15.64 -2.13
CA PRO A 152 -3.79 15.07 -1.18
C PRO A 152 -4.71 16.12 -0.53
N LYS A 153 -4.21 17.34 -0.32
CA LYS A 153 -5.00 18.45 0.25
C LYS A 153 -6.07 18.94 -0.73
N ILE A 154 -5.74 19.00 -2.01
CA ILE A 154 -6.68 19.42 -3.07
C ILE A 154 -7.78 18.36 -3.26
N LEU A 155 -7.42 17.08 -3.25
CA LEU A 155 -8.35 15.97 -3.44
C LEU A 155 -9.31 15.76 -2.27
N LYS A 156 -9.03 16.34 -1.09
CA LYS A 156 -9.89 16.21 0.10
C LYS A 156 -11.35 16.57 -0.13
N PHE A 157 -11.62 17.46 -1.06
CA PHE A 157 -12.96 18.01 -1.32
C PHE A 157 -13.69 17.33 -2.50
N ILE A 158 -13.11 16.32 -3.11
CA ILE A 158 -13.70 15.63 -4.27
C ILE A 158 -14.18 14.23 -3.83
N PRO A 159 -15.45 13.86 -4.04
CA PRO A 159 -16.00 12.57 -3.58
C PRO A 159 -15.60 11.38 -4.47
N GLY A 160 -15.87 10.17 -3.97
CA GLY A 160 -15.68 8.91 -4.71
C GLY A 160 -14.22 8.49 -4.88
N SER A 161 -13.86 7.97 -6.06
CA SER A 161 -12.51 7.46 -6.37
C SER A 161 -11.40 8.49 -6.16
N ALA A 162 -11.69 9.78 -6.14
CA ALA A 162 -10.74 10.82 -5.83
C ALA A 162 -10.29 10.79 -4.35
N GLN A 163 -11.15 10.34 -3.44
CA GLN A 163 -10.77 10.16 -2.03
C GLN A 163 -9.83 8.97 -1.87
N ASP A 164 -10.00 7.91 -2.65
CA ASP A 164 -9.11 6.76 -2.65
C ASP A 164 -7.79 7.08 -3.35
N LEU A 165 -7.80 7.92 -4.40
CA LEU A 165 -6.58 8.47 -4.98
C LEU A 165 -5.81 9.33 -3.97
N ARG A 166 -6.52 10.14 -3.16
CA ARG A 166 -5.91 10.89 -2.05
C ARG A 166 -5.29 9.93 -1.02
N ALA A 167 -5.98 8.86 -0.67
CA ALA A 167 -5.49 7.84 0.24
C ALA A 167 -4.22 7.16 -0.30
N TRP A 168 -4.17 6.87 -1.60
CA TRP A 168 -2.98 6.34 -2.26
C TRP A 168 -1.78 7.28 -2.13
N PHE A 169 -1.97 8.59 -2.38
CA PHE A 169 -0.90 9.59 -2.19
C PHE A 169 -0.47 9.72 -0.73
N LEU A 170 -1.40 9.66 0.23
CA LEU A 170 -1.06 9.69 1.66
C LEU A 170 -0.27 8.45 2.07
N THR A 171 -0.62 7.27 1.58
CA THR A 171 0.15 6.05 1.82
C THR A 171 1.59 6.20 1.34
N MET A 172 1.79 6.74 0.15
CA MET A 172 3.12 7.03 -0.38
C MET A 172 3.88 8.04 0.51
N GLN A 173 3.22 9.09 0.99
CA GLN A 173 3.84 10.09 1.86
C GLN A 173 4.27 9.52 3.22
N TYR A 174 3.44 8.70 3.85
CA TYR A 174 3.77 8.00 5.09
C TYR A 174 4.98 7.08 4.89
N TRP A 175 4.97 6.31 3.80
CA TRP A 175 6.10 5.44 3.47
C TRP A 175 7.40 6.22 3.31
N LEU A 176 7.39 7.30 2.55
CA LEU A 176 8.56 8.16 2.34
C LEU A 176 9.03 8.86 3.63
N GLY A 177 8.16 9.05 4.60
CA GLY A 177 8.52 9.58 5.93
C GLY A 177 9.37 8.62 6.74
N GLY A 178 9.14 7.30 6.61
CA GLY A 178 10.01 6.20 7.02
C GLY A 178 10.22 6.01 8.53
N SER A 179 9.71 6.89 9.41
CA SER A 179 9.78 6.71 10.86
C SER A 179 8.78 5.64 11.34
N ASP A 180 9.01 5.12 12.55
CA ASP A 180 8.06 4.19 13.19
C ASP A 180 6.65 4.78 13.24
N ASP A 181 6.52 6.05 13.60
CA ASP A 181 5.23 6.72 13.67
C ASP A 181 4.57 6.84 12.28
N ASN A 182 5.35 7.13 11.23
CA ASN A 182 4.82 7.17 9.87
C ASN A 182 4.34 5.80 9.40
N ILE A 183 5.08 4.73 9.70
CA ILE A 183 4.67 3.37 9.35
C ILE A 183 3.42 2.96 10.15
N GLU A 184 3.36 3.30 11.44
CA GLU A 184 2.17 3.05 12.27
C GLU A 184 0.94 3.78 11.72
N GLU A 185 1.06 5.08 11.45
CA GLU A 185 -0.03 5.89 10.91
C GLU A 185 -0.48 5.40 9.53
N MET A 186 0.44 4.95 8.68
CA MET A 186 0.10 4.32 7.40
C MET A 186 -0.76 3.07 7.61
N VAL A 187 -0.35 2.18 8.50
CA VAL A 187 -1.08 0.94 8.79
C VAL A 187 -2.46 1.26 9.37
N ARG A 188 -2.53 2.14 10.38
CA ARG A 188 -3.79 2.60 10.99
C ARG A 188 -4.72 3.23 9.97
N PHE A 189 -4.19 4.09 9.13
CA PHE A 189 -4.95 4.79 8.09
C PHE A 189 -5.56 3.81 7.07
N LEU A 190 -4.78 2.85 6.59
CA LEU A 190 -5.27 1.86 5.62
C LEU A 190 -6.28 0.90 6.26
N ILE A 191 -6.03 0.44 7.48
CA ILE A 191 -6.96 -0.39 8.23
C ILE A 191 -8.28 0.37 8.47
N GLY A 192 -8.19 1.56 9.01
CA GLY A 192 -9.36 2.36 9.36
C GLY A 192 -10.25 2.70 8.18
N ARG A 193 -9.67 2.72 6.98
CA ARG A 193 -10.40 3.08 5.78
C ARG A 193 -10.91 1.88 4.99
N TYR A 194 -10.16 0.77 4.99
CA TYR A 194 -10.41 -0.34 4.05
C TYR A 194 -10.64 -1.70 4.71
N ALA A 195 -10.32 -1.88 6.01
CA ALA A 195 -10.51 -3.16 6.64
C ALA A 195 -12.00 -3.54 6.71
N ASN A 196 -12.32 -4.71 6.21
CA ASN A 196 -13.67 -5.28 6.32
C ASN A 196 -13.82 -6.04 7.65
N ARG A 197 -13.73 -5.30 8.79
CA ARG A 197 -13.82 -5.83 10.15
C ARG A 197 -14.80 -5.01 10.98
N SER A 198 -15.93 -5.63 11.33
CA SER A 198 -16.97 -4.99 12.13
C SER A 198 -16.70 -5.00 13.64
N ASP A 199 -15.74 -5.80 14.08
CA ASP A 199 -15.35 -5.96 15.49
C ASP A 199 -14.31 -4.92 15.93
N TRP A 200 -13.73 -4.16 15.01
CA TRP A 200 -12.87 -3.03 15.32
C TRP A 200 -13.68 -1.72 15.35
N GLN A 201 -13.89 -1.20 16.55
CA GLN A 201 -14.50 0.11 16.69
C GLN A 201 -13.44 1.18 16.35
N MET A 202 -13.68 1.85 15.25
CA MET A 202 -12.88 3.01 14.86
C MET A 202 -13.47 4.22 15.57
N GLY A 203 -12.80 4.67 16.62
CA GLY A 203 -13.14 5.87 17.36
C GLY A 203 -12.88 7.16 16.58
#